data_760dbfb85492ce2f241259d312350014
#
_entry.id   760dbfb85492ce2f241259d312350014
#
_cell.length_a   1.000
_cell.length_b   1.000
_cell.length_c   1.000
_cell.angle_alpha   90.00
_cell.angle_beta   90.00
_cell.angle_gamma   90.00
#
_symmetry.space_group_name_H-M   'P 1'
#
loop_
_entity.id
_entity.type
_entity.pdbx_description
1 polymer ?
#
loop_
_entity_poly.entity_id
_entity_poly.type
_entity_poly.pdbx_seq_one_letter_code
_entity_poly.pdbx_strand_id
1 'polypeptide(L)'
;MTLTAADTARAGSSGPPDGPGGPGAHSPAAPAPPPSRPPWEQASPHWHRDDVDPAAEPAQRPPQHPERLTPVPLRHRPWGDGTHSPLLCPPAARIDEALATEVNDRLTAWADRIGLHAGSLDQFHATGFGRLITLAHPECDDPDLLLVSAQMNAAWWASDDYYADETDLGAVPEALPARLALVSSALDPPPPAGPFTAPLNDAVVSDPVLVSLRSALAHVTRHGTAAQVMRVRHTTHQMYVSWNAYNAWRHAGTTPEAWRYLAARQHDSFYTSMILIDIVGGYELPPALFADPLFHRALTQAGTAAVLVNDLASAAKEANDDPDCNLVLLLAAERGSTLDEATEEVVALHNDIIQGFEQTRTALAAVPSPELQRFLLGARAWLGGSLEWHDSSSRYK
;
A
#
# COMPACT_ATOMS: atom_id res chain seq x y z
N MET A 1 -37.72 7.53 -14.63
CA MET A 1 -38.87 7.34 -13.72
C MET A 1 -38.97 8.54 -12.83
N THR A 2 -40.00 9.33 -13.05
CA THR A 2 -40.26 10.66 -12.59
C THR A 2 -40.73 10.64 -11.14
N LEU A 3 -40.16 11.50 -10.29
CA LEU A 3 -40.69 11.80 -8.95
C LEU A 3 -41.40 13.15 -9.02
N THR A 4 -42.69 13.14 -8.76
CA THR A 4 -43.57 14.28 -8.62
C THR A 4 -43.70 14.71 -7.16
N ALA A 5 -43.70 16.02 -6.94
CA ALA A 5 -43.95 16.69 -5.68
C ALA A 5 -45.47 16.98 -5.49
N ALA A 6 -45.90 17.06 -4.24
CA ALA A 6 -47.12 17.83 -3.79
C ALA A 6 -46.93 18.04 -2.27
N ASP A 7 -46.80 19.19 -1.70
CA ASP A 7 -47.62 20.41 -1.56
C ASP A 7 -48.80 20.23 -0.58
N THR A 8 -48.84 21.04 0.47
CA THR A 8 -49.90 21.82 1.12
C THR A 8 -49.57 22.10 2.59
N ALA A 9 -49.29 23.27 3.01
CA ALA A 9 -49.90 24.55 3.34
C ALA A 9 -50.94 24.56 4.48
N ARG A 10 -50.73 25.49 5.40
CA ARG A 10 -51.57 26.44 6.20
C ARG A 10 -51.45 26.28 7.71
N ALA A 11 -51.11 27.26 8.47
CA ALA A 11 -51.49 28.67 8.72
C ALA A 11 -52.25 28.84 10.06
N GLY A 12 -51.94 29.91 10.80
CA GLY A 12 -52.75 30.53 11.86
C GLY A 12 -51.95 30.75 13.15
N SER A 13 -51.51 31.85 13.50
CA SER A 13 -51.89 33.24 13.79
C SER A 13 -52.11 33.50 15.29
N SER A 14 -51.57 34.66 15.70
CA SER A 14 -51.91 35.63 16.77
C SER A 14 -51.14 35.51 18.09
N GLY A 15 -50.37 36.42 18.50
CA GLY A 15 -50.24 37.83 18.73
C GLY A 15 -50.48 38.22 20.19
N PRO A 16 -49.88 39.36 20.65
CA PRO A 16 -49.35 39.50 22.01
C PRO A 16 -50.38 40.24 22.96
N PRO A 17 -50.12 40.78 24.14
CA PRO A 17 -49.12 41.77 24.53
C PRO A 17 -48.64 41.84 26.01
N ASP A 18 -47.71 42.77 26.22
CA ASP A 18 -47.54 43.75 27.32
C ASP A 18 -46.97 43.33 28.70
N GLY A 19 -45.90 43.98 29.10
CA GLY A 19 -45.81 45.10 29.95
C GLY A 19 -44.52 45.12 30.85
N PRO A 20 -44.00 46.24 31.31
CA PRO A 20 -42.63 46.49 31.68
C PRO A 20 -42.33 46.26 33.15
N GLY A 21 -41.17 45.60 33.43
CA GLY A 21 -40.62 45.52 34.79
C GLY A 21 -39.19 46.09 34.83
N GLY A 22 -38.96 47.00 35.74
CA GLY A 22 -37.80 47.85 35.87
C GLY A 22 -36.44 47.16 36.21
N PRO A 23 -35.36 47.93 36.23
CA PRO A 23 -33.98 47.41 36.19
C PRO A 23 -33.53 46.89 37.55
N GLY A 24 -33.28 45.57 37.61
CA GLY A 24 -32.55 44.92 38.70
C GLY A 24 -31.05 44.96 38.40
N ALA A 25 -30.27 45.46 39.32
CA ALA A 25 -28.83 45.51 39.29
C ALA A 25 -28.27 44.07 39.28
N HIS A 26 -27.68 43.68 38.15
CA HIS A 26 -26.92 42.41 38.05
C HIS A 26 -25.49 42.64 38.49
N SER A 27 -25.10 42.04 39.58
CA SER A 27 -23.70 41.79 39.89
C SER A 27 -23.06 40.95 38.76
N PRO A 28 -21.82 41.25 38.33
CA PRO A 28 -21.15 40.42 37.31
C PRO A 28 -20.96 39.01 37.84
N ALA A 29 -21.51 38.04 37.13
CA ALA A 29 -21.27 36.63 37.38
C ALA A 29 -19.79 36.32 37.23
N ALA A 30 -19.24 35.53 38.13
CA ALA A 30 -17.89 35.01 38.00
C ALA A 30 -17.72 34.30 36.64
N PRO A 31 -16.55 34.39 35.99
CA PRO A 31 -16.32 33.69 34.74
C PRO A 31 -16.53 32.19 34.94
N ALA A 32 -17.28 31.57 34.02
CA ALA A 32 -17.49 30.14 34.03
C ALA A 32 -16.13 29.42 33.97
N PRO A 33 -15.94 28.30 34.72
CA PRO A 33 -14.73 27.52 34.59
C PRO A 33 -14.54 27.09 33.14
N PRO A 34 -13.29 26.97 32.66
CA PRO A 34 -13.02 26.50 31.31
C PRO A 34 -13.72 25.16 31.09
N PRO A 35 -14.25 24.91 29.89
CA PRO A 35 -14.93 23.66 29.62
C PRO A 35 -13.99 22.50 29.94
N SER A 36 -14.48 21.54 30.72
CA SER A 36 -13.77 20.27 30.95
C SER A 36 -13.41 19.67 29.60
N ARG A 37 -12.18 19.15 29.47
CA ARG A 37 -11.73 18.48 28.23
C ARG A 37 -12.82 17.54 27.76
N PRO A 38 -13.16 17.58 26.46
CA PRO A 38 -14.22 16.74 25.94
C PRO A 38 -13.92 15.25 26.22
N PRO A 39 -14.95 14.44 26.46
CA PRO A 39 -14.79 13.02 26.83
C PRO A 39 -13.91 12.20 25.87
N TRP A 40 -13.78 12.62 24.61
CA TRP A 40 -12.93 11.96 23.62
C TRP A 40 -11.43 12.21 23.82
N GLU A 41 -11.01 13.27 24.52
CA GLU A 41 -9.61 13.46 24.94
C GLU A 41 -9.23 12.55 26.13
N GLN A 42 -10.22 12.01 26.85
CA GLN A 42 -10.02 11.14 28.01
C GLN A 42 -10.12 9.65 27.66
N ALA A 43 -10.64 9.30 26.48
CA ALA A 43 -10.92 7.93 26.05
C ALA A 43 -10.02 7.46 24.92
N SER A 44 -8.78 7.95 24.83
CA SER A 44 -7.80 7.35 23.91
C SER A 44 -7.36 6.02 24.51
N PRO A 45 -7.62 4.87 23.85
CA PRO A 45 -6.88 3.66 24.17
C PRO A 45 -5.39 3.96 23.97
N HIS A 46 -4.51 3.29 24.66
CA HIS A 46 -3.07 3.50 24.83
C HIS A 46 -2.19 3.60 23.56
N TRP A 47 -2.70 4.15 22.49
CA TRP A 47 -1.97 4.63 21.33
C TRP A 47 -1.64 6.10 21.56
N HIS A 48 -0.82 6.36 22.58
CA HIS A 48 -0.49 7.71 22.96
C HIS A 48 0.39 8.35 21.87
N ARG A 49 0.05 9.59 21.54
CA ARG A 49 1.00 10.59 21.04
C ARG A 49 2.30 10.60 21.84
N ASP A 50 2.34 9.92 22.97
CA ASP A 50 3.44 9.90 23.93
C ASP A 50 4.61 8.99 23.49
N ASP A 51 4.42 8.13 22.45
CA ASP A 51 5.54 7.48 21.79
C ASP A 51 6.21 8.36 20.72
N VAL A 52 5.65 9.53 20.44
CA VAL A 52 6.28 10.57 19.64
C VAL A 52 6.51 11.76 20.59
N ASP A 53 7.68 11.82 21.21
CA ASP A 53 8.14 13.01 21.90
C ASP A 53 8.22 14.16 20.89
N PRO A 54 7.32 15.17 20.94
CA PRO A 54 7.35 16.30 20.00
C PRO A 54 8.58 17.20 20.21
N ALA A 55 9.37 16.95 21.26
CA ALA A 55 10.63 17.61 21.57
C ALA A 55 11.84 16.72 21.26
N ALA A 56 11.66 15.48 20.77
CA ALA A 56 12.77 14.73 20.24
C ALA A 56 13.30 15.49 19.03
N GLU A 57 14.52 16.01 19.15
CA GLU A 57 15.26 16.49 17.97
C GLU A 57 15.16 15.41 16.89
N PRO A 58 14.89 15.78 15.62
CA PRO A 58 14.85 14.80 14.55
C PRO A 58 16.15 14.04 14.61
N ALA A 59 16.09 12.75 14.92
CA ALA A 59 17.26 11.89 14.98
C ALA A 59 18.05 12.16 13.70
N GLN A 60 19.37 12.42 13.83
CA GLN A 60 20.22 12.67 12.66
C GLN A 60 19.94 11.54 11.70
N ARG A 61 19.33 11.86 10.56
CA ARG A 61 19.02 10.85 9.54
C ARG A 61 20.32 10.16 9.16
N PRO A 62 20.39 8.85 9.19
CA PRO A 62 21.58 8.12 8.80
C PRO A 62 21.97 8.48 7.36
N PRO A 63 23.26 8.41 7.03
CA PRO A 63 23.73 8.76 5.70
C PRO A 63 23.04 7.88 4.65
N GLN A 64 22.48 8.52 3.62
CA GLN A 64 21.94 7.85 2.45
C GLN A 64 23.00 7.84 1.35
N HIS A 65 22.94 6.86 0.48
CA HIS A 65 23.93 6.60 -0.56
C HIS A 65 23.30 6.69 -1.98
N PRO A 66 22.80 7.88 -2.39
CA PRO A 66 22.15 8.06 -3.68
C PRO A 66 23.07 7.73 -4.86
N GLU A 67 24.39 7.76 -4.68
CA GLU A 67 25.36 7.34 -5.68
C GLU A 67 25.24 5.87 -6.08
N ARG A 68 24.61 5.02 -5.27
CA ARG A 68 24.29 3.62 -5.60
C ARG A 68 23.15 3.48 -6.60
N LEU A 69 22.34 4.53 -6.76
CA LEU A 69 21.27 4.59 -7.74
C LEU A 69 21.77 4.97 -9.14
N THR A 70 22.89 4.44 -9.56
CA THR A 70 23.42 4.70 -10.92
C THR A 70 22.63 3.93 -11.96
N PRO A 71 22.24 4.54 -13.09
CA PRO A 71 21.54 3.84 -14.15
C PRO A 71 22.49 2.89 -14.89
N VAL A 72 22.50 1.63 -14.49
CA VAL A 72 23.17 0.56 -15.22
C VAL A 72 22.31 0.19 -16.44
N PRO A 73 22.88 -0.12 -17.63
CA PRO A 73 22.10 -0.50 -18.79
C PRO A 73 21.16 -1.68 -18.53
N LEU A 74 19.97 -1.66 -19.15
CA LEU A 74 19.07 -2.80 -19.15
C LEU A 74 19.76 -4.03 -19.76
N ARG A 75 19.40 -5.19 -19.26
CA ARG A 75 19.90 -6.48 -19.74
C ARG A 75 18.76 -7.46 -19.93
N HIS A 76 18.87 -8.32 -20.91
CA HIS A 76 18.02 -9.49 -21.02
C HIS A 76 18.48 -10.51 -19.96
N ARG A 77 17.59 -10.84 -19.04
CA ARG A 77 17.84 -11.81 -17.95
C ARG A 77 16.96 -13.03 -18.13
N PRO A 78 17.56 -14.25 -18.15
CA PRO A 78 16.79 -15.47 -17.97
C PRO A 78 16.01 -15.41 -16.67
N TRP A 79 14.87 -16.05 -16.60
CA TRP A 79 14.01 -16.15 -15.44
C TRP A 79 13.35 -17.54 -15.38
N GLY A 80 12.81 -17.90 -14.21
CA GLY A 80 12.23 -19.22 -14.00
C GLY A 80 13.23 -20.33 -14.30
N ASP A 81 12.84 -21.32 -15.10
CA ASP A 81 13.71 -22.43 -15.54
C ASP A 81 14.58 -22.08 -16.77
N GLY A 82 14.42 -20.88 -17.32
CA GLY A 82 15.18 -20.38 -18.46
C GLY A 82 14.69 -20.87 -19.82
N THR A 83 13.53 -21.50 -19.91
CA THR A 83 12.96 -22.00 -21.18
C THR A 83 12.29 -20.91 -21.99
N HIS A 84 11.82 -19.85 -21.35
CA HIS A 84 11.13 -18.72 -21.99
C HIS A 84 12.08 -17.59 -22.41
N SER A 85 11.56 -16.70 -23.24
CA SER A 85 12.28 -15.48 -23.64
C SER A 85 12.71 -14.67 -22.42
N PRO A 86 13.91 -14.06 -22.44
CA PRO A 86 14.42 -13.35 -21.27
C PRO A 86 13.69 -12.04 -21.02
N LEU A 87 13.54 -11.68 -19.77
CA LEU A 87 13.00 -10.39 -19.35
C LEU A 87 14.04 -9.28 -19.47
N LEU A 88 13.64 -8.16 -20.06
CA LEU A 88 14.44 -6.94 -20.13
C LEU A 88 14.34 -6.21 -18.78
N CYS A 89 15.42 -6.15 -18.00
CA CYS A 89 15.37 -5.60 -16.66
C CYS A 89 16.72 -4.95 -16.28
N PRO A 90 16.74 -3.92 -15.43
CA PRO A 90 18.00 -3.50 -14.82
C PRO A 90 18.50 -4.61 -13.87
N PRO A 91 19.82 -4.79 -13.71
CA PRO A 91 20.33 -5.64 -12.64
C PRO A 91 19.99 -5.07 -11.27
N ALA A 92 19.93 -5.91 -10.23
CA ALA A 92 19.89 -5.42 -8.85
C ALA A 92 21.08 -4.48 -8.61
N ALA A 93 20.79 -3.29 -8.08
CA ALA A 93 21.82 -2.26 -7.89
C ALA A 93 22.76 -2.59 -6.72
N ARG A 94 22.28 -3.37 -5.74
CA ARG A 94 23.03 -3.85 -4.58
C ARG A 94 22.44 -5.16 -4.10
N ILE A 95 23.30 -6.06 -3.68
CA ILE A 95 22.93 -7.28 -2.95
C ILE A 95 23.72 -7.25 -1.65
N ASP A 96 23.02 -7.18 -0.51
CA ASP A 96 23.59 -7.17 0.83
C ASP A 96 22.83 -8.14 1.72
N GLU A 97 23.31 -9.37 1.75
CA GLU A 97 22.63 -10.45 2.47
C GLU A 97 22.68 -10.26 3.99
N ALA A 98 23.71 -9.58 4.53
CA ALA A 98 23.80 -9.30 5.96
C ALA A 98 22.71 -8.31 6.41
N LEU A 99 22.56 -7.21 5.67
CA LEU A 99 21.52 -6.22 5.92
C LEU A 99 20.12 -6.82 5.66
N ALA A 100 19.98 -7.62 4.61
CA ALA A 100 18.73 -8.32 4.29
C ALA A 100 18.30 -9.25 5.44
N THR A 101 19.23 -10.02 6.01
CA THR A 101 18.97 -10.88 7.17
C THR A 101 18.55 -10.05 8.38
N GLU A 102 19.28 -8.97 8.69
CA GLU A 102 18.94 -8.11 9.83
C GLU A 102 17.54 -7.51 9.71
N VAL A 103 17.19 -6.97 8.53
CA VAL A 103 15.84 -6.42 8.28
C VAL A 103 14.76 -7.51 8.40
N ASN A 104 15.03 -8.69 7.87
CA ASN A 104 14.10 -9.82 7.91
C ASN A 104 13.86 -10.33 9.35
N ASP A 105 14.91 -10.40 10.18
CA ASP A 105 14.81 -10.78 11.59
C ASP A 105 14.02 -9.75 12.39
N ARG A 106 14.27 -8.44 12.17
CA ARG A 106 13.52 -7.35 12.81
C ARG A 106 12.04 -7.36 12.38
N LEU A 107 11.77 -7.64 11.11
CA LEU A 107 10.41 -7.75 10.60
C LEU A 107 9.67 -8.93 11.22
N THR A 108 10.31 -10.09 11.33
CA THR A 108 9.75 -11.29 11.97
C THR A 108 9.47 -11.05 13.44
N ALA A 109 10.38 -10.40 14.16
CA ALA A 109 10.17 -10.01 15.55
C ALA A 109 9.03 -8.98 15.72
N TRP A 110 8.81 -8.10 14.74
CA TRP A 110 7.66 -7.21 14.74
C TRP A 110 6.36 -7.98 14.50
N ALA A 111 6.32 -8.90 13.53
CA ALA A 111 5.15 -9.73 13.23
C ALA A 111 4.72 -10.55 14.45
N ASP A 112 5.68 -11.16 15.16
CA ASP A 112 5.44 -11.91 16.41
C ASP A 112 4.81 -11.02 17.49
N ARG A 113 5.37 -9.83 17.72
CA ARG A 113 4.85 -8.89 18.74
C ARG A 113 3.42 -8.44 18.50
N ILE A 114 2.99 -8.34 17.25
CA ILE A 114 1.62 -7.91 16.91
C ILE A 114 0.67 -9.06 16.65
N GLY A 115 1.13 -10.30 16.74
CA GLY A 115 0.34 -11.52 16.51
C GLY A 115 0.08 -11.82 15.03
N LEU A 116 0.81 -11.21 14.11
CA LEU A 116 0.72 -11.51 12.69
C LEU A 116 1.43 -12.83 12.38
N HIS A 117 0.81 -13.70 11.57
CA HIS A 117 1.32 -15.04 11.26
C HIS A 117 1.61 -15.92 12.49
N ALA A 118 0.80 -15.77 13.54
CA ALA A 118 0.93 -16.61 14.74
C ALA A 118 0.83 -18.10 14.38
N GLY A 119 1.90 -18.86 14.68
CA GLY A 119 1.99 -20.27 14.32
C GLY A 119 2.65 -20.59 12.97
N SER A 120 2.96 -19.59 12.14
CA SER A 120 3.65 -19.73 10.84
C SER A 120 4.79 -18.73 10.64
N LEU A 121 5.40 -18.25 11.73
CA LEU A 121 6.48 -17.25 11.69
C LEU A 121 7.71 -17.73 10.89
N ASP A 122 8.03 -19.03 10.93
CA ASP A 122 9.13 -19.58 10.13
C ASP A 122 8.85 -19.47 8.63
N GLN A 123 7.61 -19.71 8.20
CA GLN A 123 7.18 -19.55 6.81
C GLN A 123 7.21 -18.07 6.41
N PHE A 124 6.70 -17.19 7.27
CA PHE A 124 6.77 -15.75 7.07
C PHE A 124 8.22 -15.27 6.93
N HIS A 125 9.12 -15.72 7.81
CA HIS A 125 10.56 -15.42 7.71
C HIS A 125 11.16 -15.93 6.39
N ALA A 126 10.78 -17.14 5.95
CA ALA A 126 11.29 -17.74 4.73
C ALA A 126 10.85 -17.02 3.44
N THR A 127 9.80 -16.16 3.47
CA THR A 127 9.40 -15.35 2.30
C THR A 127 10.48 -14.35 1.89
N GLY A 128 11.34 -13.92 2.84
CA GLY A 128 12.47 -13.05 2.58
C GLY A 128 12.09 -11.61 2.23
N PHE A 129 11.06 -11.05 2.87
CA PHE A 129 10.68 -9.64 2.66
C PHE A 129 11.83 -8.68 2.96
N GLY A 130 12.65 -8.95 3.99
CA GLY A 130 13.85 -8.16 4.26
C GLY A 130 14.78 -8.08 3.06
N ARG A 131 14.96 -9.22 2.33
CA ARG A 131 15.75 -9.26 1.12
C ARG A 131 15.13 -8.46 -0.03
N LEU A 132 13.83 -8.58 -0.25
CA LEU A 132 13.13 -7.76 -1.24
C LEU A 132 13.38 -6.26 -1.00
N ILE A 133 13.20 -5.81 0.24
CA ILE A 133 13.28 -4.40 0.58
C ILE A 133 14.72 -3.86 0.47
N THR A 134 15.73 -4.63 0.88
CA THR A 134 17.13 -4.21 0.72
C THR A 134 17.56 -4.15 -0.75
N LEU A 135 17.08 -5.06 -1.58
CA LEU A 135 17.28 -5.03 -3.03
C LEU A 135 16.60 -3.82 -3.69
N ALA A 136 15.41 -3.45 -3.20
CA ALA A 136 14.60 -2.36 -3.75
C ALA A 136 15.06 -0.97 -3.31
N HIS A 137 15.74 -0.86 -2.16
CA HIS A 137 16.24 0.39 -1.59
C HIS A 137 17.77 0.39 -1.40
N PRO A 138 18.56 0.25 -2.48
CA PRO A 138 20.02 0.05 -2.41
C PRO A 138 20.76 1.24 -1.80
N GLU A 139 20.16 2.43 -1.75
CA GLU A 139 20.73 3.64 -1.19
C GLU A 139 20.67 3.71 0.34
N CYS A 140 19.88 2.84 1.00
CA CYS A 140 19.64 2.86 2.43
C CYS A 140 20.45 1.76 3.13
N ASP A 141 21.22 2.14 4.17
CA ASP A 141 21.94 1.22 5.06
C ASP A 141 21.27 1.11 6.43
N ASP A 142 20.23 1.89 6.70
CA ASP A 142 19.55 1.91 7.98
C ASP A 142 18.45 0.85 8.03
N PRO A 143 18.60 -0.20 8.86
CA PRO A 143 17.60 -1.23 8.98
C PRO A 143 16.26 -0.72 9.53
N ASP A 144 16.23 0.36 10.32
CA ASP A 144 14.96 0.92 10.83
C ASP A 144 14.19 1.66 9.74
N LEU A 145 14.87 2.38 8.83
CA LEU A 145 14.23 2.97 7.66
C LEU A 145 13.77 1.90 6.65
N LEU A 146 14.58 0.88 6.41
CA LEU A 146 14.18 -0.26 5.58
C LEU A 146 12.97 -0.98 6.17
N LEU A 147 12.89 -1.06 7.50
CA LEU A 147 11.77 -1.69 8.20
C LEU A 147 10.44 -0.93 7.97
N VAL A 148 10.47 0.39 7.69
CA VAL A 148 9.27 1.14 7.28
C VAL A 148 8.61 0.51 6.05
N SER A 149 9.41 0.24 5.01
CA SER A 149 8.93 -0.39 3.78
C SER A 149 8.60 -1.87 4.00
N ALA A 150 9.42 -2.60 4.77
CA ALA A 150 9.20 -4.00 5.04
C ALA A 150 7.88 -4.26 5.79
N GLN A 151 7.55 -3.47 6.82
CA GLN A 151 6.32 -3.60 7.59
C GLN A 151 5.08 -3.28 6.75
N MET A 152 5.12 -2.21 5.93
CA MET A 152 3.98 -1.89 5.07
C MET A 152 3.74 -2.98 4.02
N ASN A 153 4.79 -3.48 3.36
CA ASN A 153 4.66 -4.58 2.41
C ASN A 153 4.13 -5.85 3.10
N ALA A 154 4.66 -6.22 4.25
CA ALA A 154 4.19 -7.37 5.01
C ALA A 154 2.72 -7.23 5.43
N ALA A 155 2.27 -6.03 5.84
CA ALA A 155 0.88 -5.78 6.20
C ALA A 155 -0.06 -5.84 4.99
N TRP A 156 0.37 -5.36 3.82
CA TRP A 156 -0.41 -5.49 2.58
C TRP A 156 -0.53 -6.94 2.14
N TRP A 157 0.56 -7.70 2.15
CA TRP A 157 0.51 -9.13 1.82
C TRP A 157 -0.27 -9.95 2.83
N ALA A 158 -0.17 -9.63 4.13
CA ALA A 158 -1.03 -10.26 5.12
C ALA A 158 -2.52 -9.98 4.86
N SER A 159 -2.85 -8.77 4.37
CA SER A 159 -4.25 -8.47 3.97
C SER A 159 -4.70 -9.37 2.82
N ASP A 160 -3.81 -9.69 1.88
CA ASP A 160 -4.05 -10.61 0.77
C ASP A 160 -4.26 -12.03 1.30
N ASP A 161 -3.28 -12.56 1.99
CA ASP A 161 -3.29 -13.93 2.53
C ASP A 161 -4.51 -14.16 3.45
N TYR A 162 -4.79 -13.27 4.40
CA TYR A 162 -5.84 -13.47 5.41
C TYR A 162 -7.27 -13.15 4.93
N TYR A 163 -7.41 -12.28 3.94
CA TYR A 163 -8.73 -11.80 3.53
C TYR A 163 -9.18 -12.33 2.17
N ALA A 164 -8.24 -12.56 1.26
CA ALA A 164 -8.55 -12.88 -0.13
C ALA A 164 -8.20 -14.33 -0.52
N ASP A 165 -6.98 -14.80 -0.19
CA ASP A 165 -6.41 -15.97 -0.83
C ASP A 165 -6.40 -17.22 0.04
N GLU A 166 -5.97 -17.13 1.30
CA GLU A 166 -5.68 -18.32 2.11
C GLU A 166 -6.84 -18.67 3.04
N THR A 167 -7.66 -19.62 2.61
CA THR A 167 -8.81 -20.09 3.41
C THR A 167 -8.39 -20.69 4.76
N ASP A 168 -7.22 -21.29 4.84
CA ASP A 168 -6.65 -21.82 6.09
C ASP A 168 -6.27 -20.71 7.09
N LEU A 169 -6.01 -19.51 6.61
CA LEU A 169 -5.81 -18.32 7.42
C LEU A 169 -7.11 -17.55 7.72
N GLY A 170 -8.22 -18.01 7.22
CA GLY A 170 -9.54 -17.44 7.48
C GLY A 170 -10.06 -16.52 6.37
N ALA A 171 -9.49 -16.59 5.17
CA ALA A 171 -10.04 -15.89 4.02
C ALA A 171 -11.46 -16.35 3.73
N VAL A 172 -12.38 -15.39 3.61
CA VAL A 172 -13.78 -15.59 3.24
C VAL A 172 -14.07 -14.56 2.17
N PRO A 173 -14.09 -14.96 0.89
CA PRO A 173 -14.25 -14.03 -0.23
C PRO A 173 -15.48 -13.11 -0.09
N GLU A 174 -16.61 -13.63 0.38
CA GLU A 174 -17.84 -12.86 0.58
C GLU A 174 -17.71 -11.78 1.66
N ALA A 175 -16.77 -11.96 2.60
CA ALA A 175 -16.51 -11.00 3.67
C ALA A 175 -15.49 -9.92 3.27
N LEU A 176 -14.76 -10.09 2.16
CA LEU A 176 -13.69 -9.19 1.74
C LEU A 176 -14.11 -7.72 1.68
N PRO A 177 -15.22 -7.33 1.03
CA PRO A 177 -15.60 -5.91 0.98
C PRO A 177 -15.85 -5.29 2.36
N ALA A 178 -16.42 -6.04 3.29
CA ALA A 178 -16.68 -5.58 4.65
C ALA A 178 -15.38 -5.45 5.47
N ARG A 179 -14.45 -6.40 5.31
CA ARG A 179 -13.12 -6.34 5.94
C ARG A 179 -12.32 -5.15 5.43
N LEU A 180 -12.31 -4.91 4.12
CA LEU A 180 -11.62 -3.76 3.50
C LEU A 180 -12.21 -2.41 3.96
N ALA A 181 -13.50 -2.34 4.30
CA ALA A 181 -14.08 -1.15 4.90
C ALA A 181 -13.49 -0.85 6.29
N LEU A 182 -13.21 -1.88 7.11
CA LEU A 182 -12.55 -1.71 8.41
C LEU A 182 -11.09 -1.30 8.27
N VAL A 183 -10.41 -1.69 7.19
CA VAL A 183 -9.04 -1.24 6.90
C VAL A 183 -8.98 0.29 6.82
N SER A 184 -9.97 0.94 6.23
CA SER A 184 -10.03 2.41 6.19
C SER A 184 -10.00 3.00 7.60
N SER A 185 -10.69 2.39 8.55
CA SER A 185 -10.68 2.82 9.97
C SER A 185 -9.38 2.48 10.70
N ALA A 186 -8.62 1.49 10.24
CA ALA A 186 -7.29 1.19 10.77
C ALA A 186 -6.24 2.20 10.28
N LEU A 187 -6.31 2.58 8.99
CA LEU A 187 -5.38 3.53 8.37
C LEU A 187 -5.67 5.00 8.73
N ASP A 188 -6.95 5.35 8.88
CA ASP A 188 -7.41 6.69 9.25
C ASP A 188 -8.49 6.58 10.32
N PRO A 189 -8.10 6.46 11.60
CA PRO A 189 -9.04 6.25 12.68
C PRO A 189 -10.10 7.36 12.73
N PRO A 190 -11.40 7.02 12.64
CA PRO A 190 -12.45 8.02 12.70
C PRO A 190 -12.55 8.61 14.13
N PRO A 191 -13.07 9.84 14.25
CA PRO A 191 -13.35 10.41 15.56
C PRO A 191 -14.36 9.54 16.35
N PRO A 192 -14.34 9.61 17.68
CA PRO A 192 -15.28 8.87 18.50
C PRO A 192 -16.75 9.11 18.10
N ALA A 193 -17.51 8.03 18.01
CA ALA A 193 -18.92 8.01 17.59
C ALA A 193 -19.81 7.44 18.73
N GLY A 194 -19.62 7.91 19.95
CA GLY A 194 -20.41 7.48 21.11
C GLY A 194 -20.31 5.97 21.36
N PRO A 195 -21.46 5.25 21.47
CA PRO A 195 -21.47 3.83 21.79
C PRO A 195 -20.87 2.94 20.70
N PHE A 196 -20.64 3.45 19.47
CA PHE A 196 -20.07 2.70 18.37
C PHE A 196 -18.54 2.69 18.37
N THR A 197 -17.90 3.53 19.18
CA THR A 197 -16.43 3.63 19.25
C THR A 197 -15.80 2.35 19.82
N ALA A 198 -16.34 1.83 20.92
CA ALA A 198 -15.79 0.65 21.57
C ALA A 198 -15.85 -0.60 20.65
N PRO A 199 -16.99 -0.96 20.03
CA PRO A 199 -17.05 -2.08 19.10
C PRO A 199 -16.08 -1.96 17.91
N LEU A 200 -15.89 -0.76 17.36
CA LEU A 200 -14.93 -0.54 16.29
C LEU A 200 -13.48 -0.77 16.75
N ASN A 201 -13.13 -0.25 17.91
CA ASN A 201 -11.80 -0.44 18.48
C ASN A 201 -11.55 -1.92 18.79
N ASP A 202 -12.53 -2.62 19.37
CA ASP A 202 -12.44 -4.06 19.64
C ASP A 202 -12.23 -4.87 18.36
N ALA A 203 -12.95 -4.53 17.29
CA ALA A 203 -12.77 -5.16 15.98
C ALA A 203 -11.36 -4.95 15.42
N VAL A 204 -10.83 -3.73 15.53
CA VAL A 204 -9.48 -3.41 15.03
C VAL A 204 -8.39 -4.13 15.83
N VAL A 205 -8.48 -4.18 17.15
CA VAL A 205 -7.42 -4.81 17.99
C VAL A 205 -7.50 -6.34 17.99
N SER A 206 -8.61 -6.91 17.60
CA SER A 206 -8.78 -8.37 17.49
C SER A 206 -8.38 -8.96 16.14
N ASP A 207 -8.14 -8.12 15.14
CA ASP A 207 -7.75 -8.53 13.78
C ASP A 207 -6.26 -8.23 13.55
N PRO A 208 -5.40 -9.26 13.38
CA PRO A 208 -3.96 -9.07 13.23
C PRO A 208 -3.59 -8.27 11.97
N VAL A 209 -4.39 -8.33 10.91
CA VAL A 209 -4.18 -7.53 9.70
C VAL A 209 -4.42 -6.05 9.99
N LEU A 210 -5.52 -5.70 10.65
CA LEU A 210 -5.82 -4.31 11.01
C LEU A 210 -4.79 -3.74 12.00
N VAL A 211 -4.32 -4.55 12.94
CA VAL A 211 -3.22 -4.20 13.84
C VAL A 211 -1.94 -3.97 13.07
N SER A 212 -1.60 -4.85 12.11
CA SER A 212 -0.38 -4.72 11.30
C SER A 212 -0.37 -3.45 10.46
N LEU A 213 -1.48 -3.15 9.77
CA LEU A 213 -1.63 -1.93 8.97
C LEU A 213 -1.51 -0.66 9.81
N ARG A 214 -2.16 -0.64 10.99
CA ARG A 214 -2.07 0.48 11.92
C ARG A 214 -0.65 0.67 12.44
N SER A 215 0.03 -0.41 12.84
CA SER A 215 1.41 -0.40 13.34
C SER A 215 2.40 0.05 12.27
N ALA A 216 2.29 -0.51 11.06
CA ALA A 216 3.16 -0.15 9.94
C ALA A 216 2.95 1.32 9.52
N LEU A 217 1.69 1.79 9.44
CA LEU A 217 1.41 3.20 9.12
C LEU A 217 1.89 4.17 10.20
N ALA A 218 1.84 3.77 11.47
CA ALA A 218 2.44 4.56 12.55
C ALA A 218 3.96 4.69 12.37
N HIS A 219 4.63 3.65 11.88
CA HIS A 219 6.05 3.71 11.52
C HIS A 219 6.30 4.63 10.33
N VAL A 220 5.51 4.53 9.27
CA VAL A 220 5.53 5.49 8.15
C VAL A 220 5.37 6.93 8.64
N THR A 221 4.43 7.17 9.57
CA THR A 221 4.13 8.52 10.08
C THR A 221 5.29 9.12 10.88
N ARG A 222 6.13 8.31 11.52
CA ARG A 222 7.33 8.80 12.22
C ARG A 222 8.44 9.27 11.27
N HIS A 223 8.51 8.72 10.07
CA HIS A 223 9.58 8.97 9.10
C HIS A 223 9.15 9.81 7.90
N GLY A 224 7.87 9.78 7.56
CA GLY A 224 7.29 10.47 6.41
C GLY A 224 6.63 11.80 6.77
N THR A 225 6.51 12.66 5.77
CA THR A 225 5.70 13.90 5.84
C THR A 225 4.22 13.57 5.78
N ALA A 226 3.36 14.55 6.12
CA ALA A 226 1.90 14.39 5.99
C ALA A 226 1.49 14.04 4.54
N ALA A 227 2.15 14.62 3.53
CA ALA A 227 1.85 14.33 2.12
C ALA A 227 2.24 12.89 1.75
N GLN A 228 3.38 12.39 2.25
CA GLN A 228 3.81 11.00 2.05
C GLN A 228 2.85 10.02 2.73
N VAL A 229 2.42 10.28 3.96
CA VAL A 229 1.42 9.46 4.66
C VAL A 229 0.10 9.42 3.89
N MET A 230 -0.37 10.57 3.38
CA MET A 230 -1.58 10.63 2.56
C MET A 230 -1.44 9.83 1.27
N ARG A 231 -0.26 9.84 0.62
CA ARG A 231 0.01 9.01 -0.56
C ARG A 231 -0.10 7.51 -0.24
N VAL A 232 0.51 7.07 0.86
CA VAL A 232 0.43 5.67 1.31
C VAL A 232 -1.02 5.24 1.55
N ARG A 233 -1.81 6.06 2.27
CA ARG A 233 -3.23 5.80 2.49
C ARG A 233 -3.99 5.70 1.17
N HIS A 234 -3.80 6.67 0.27
CA HIS A 234 -4.49 6.73 -1.01
C HIS A 234 -4.20 5.51 -1.89
N THR A 235 -2.94 5.15 -2.05
CA THR A 235 -2.57 4.00 -2.90
C THR A 235 -2.99 2.66 -2.28
N THR A 236 -2.99 2.55 -0.95
CA THR A 236 -3.57 1.39 -0.27
C THR A 236 -5.07 1.23 -0.59
N HIS A 237 -5.83 2.33 -0.58
CA HIS A 237 -7.25 2.26 -0.96
C HIS A 237 -7.43 1.91 -2.45
N GLN A 238 -6.57 2.41 -3.35
CA GLN A 238 -6.62 2.02 -4.76
C GLN A 238 -6.38 0.52 -4.94
N MET A 239 -5.39 -0.03 -4.25
CA MET A 239 -5.11 -1.47 -4.25
C MET A 239 -6.33 -2.28 -3.79
N TYR A 240 -6.99 -1.85 -2.71
CA TYR A 240 -8.19 -2.55 -2.23
C TYR A 240 -9.41 -2.41 -3.15
N VAL A 241 -9.49 -1.35 -3.95
CA VAL A 241 -10.50 -1.26 -5.03
C VAL A 241 -10.25 -2.35 -6.08
N SER A 242 -8.99 -2.62 -6.43
CA SER A 242 -8.63 -3.70 -7.34
C SER A 242 -9.02 -5.07 -6.78
N TRP A 243 -8.74 -5.32 -5.50
CA TRP A 243 -9.13 -6.58 -4.84
C TRP A 243 -10.65 -6.77 -4.76
N ASN A 244 -11.40 -5.69 -4.57
CA ASN A 244 -12.87 -5.78 -4.67
C ASN A 244 -13.33 -6.19 -6.08
N ALA A 245 -12.61 -5.78 -7.14
CA ALA A 245 -12.92 -6.22 -8.50
C ALA A 245 -12.67 -7.73 -8.67
N TYR A 246 -11.51 -8.23 -8.21
CA TYR A 246 -11.19 -9.67 -8.23
C TYR A 246 -12.24 -10.47 -7.47
N ASN A 247 -12.58 -10.04 -6.26
CA ASN A 247 -13.60 -10.69 -5.45
C ASN A 247 -14.97 -10.68 -6.13
N ALA A 248 -15.36 -9.60 -6.79
CA ALA A 248 -16.63 -9.48 -7.49
C ALA A 248 -16.70 -10.45 -8.69
N TRP A 249 -15.62 -10.62 -9.45
CA TRP A 249 -15.57 -11.60 -10.55
C TRP A 249 -15.64 -13.02 -10.01
N ARG A 250 -14.87 -13.34 -8.98
CA ARG A 250 -14.89 -14.66 -8.31
C ARG A 250 -16.29 -14.99 -7.76
N HIS A 251 -16.92 -14.05 -7.06
CA HIS A 251 -18.28 -14.24 -6.52
C HIS A 251 -19.35 -14.41 -7.61
N ALA A 252 -19.21 -13.70 -8.72
CA ALA A 252 -20.11 -13.84 -9.87
C ALA A 252 -19.85 -15.09 -10.72
N GLY A 253 -18.76 -15.84 -10.45
CA GLY A 253 -18.31 -16.94 -11.28
C GLY A 253 -18.00 -16.49 -12.73
N THR A 254 -17.45 -15.28 -12.87
CA THR A 254 -17.14 -14.70 -14.18
C THR A 254 -15.65 -14.48 -14.32
N THR A 255 -15.07 -15.05 -15.36
CA THR A 255 -13.67 -14.77 -15.74
C THR A 255 -13.60 -13.39 -16.41
N PRO A 256 -12.79 -12.46 -15.92
CA PRO A 256 -12.63 -11.15 -16.55
C PRO A 256 -11.89 -11.27 -17.88
N GLU A 257 -12.16 -10.35 -18.80
CA GLU A 257 -11.30 -10.16 -19.97
C GLU A 257 -9.92 -9.67 -19.52
N ALA A 258 -8.85 -10.10 -20.19
CA ALA A 258 -7.46 -9.78 -19.83
C ALA A 258 -7.22 -8.27 -19.62
N TRP A 259 -7.81 -7.40 -20.45
CA TRP A 259 -7.69 -5.96 -20.30
C TRP A 259 -8.35 -5.40 -19.03
N ARG A 260 -9.46 -6.02 -18.57
CA ARG A 260 -10.13 -5.60 -17.32
C ARG A 260 -9.29 -5.98 -16.12
N TYR A 261 -8.74 -7.18 -16.12
CA TYR A 261 -7.80 -7.63 -15.11
C TYR A 261 -6.59 -6.68 -15.05
N LEU A 262 -5.94 -6.42 -16.19
CA LEU A 262 -4.77 -5.52 -16.24
C LEU A 262 -5.11 -4.12 -15.75
N ALA A 263 -6.29 -3.57 -16.03
CA ALA A 263 -6.73 -2.28 -15.53
C ALA A 263 -6.80 -2.23 -13.99
N ALA A 264 -7.23 -3.31 -13.34
CA ALA A 264 -7.18 -3.45 -11.89
C ALA A 264 -5.74 -3.68 -11.41
N ARG A 265 -5.00 -4.60 -12.05
CA ARG A 265 -3.66 -5.04 -11.66
C ARG A 265 -2.61 -3.91 -11.65
N GLN A 266 -2.77 -2.90 -12.51
CA GLN A 266 -1.88 -1.73 -12.55
C GLN A 266 -1.87 -0.90 -11.26
N HIS A 267 -2.90 -0.98 -10.43
CA HIS A 267 -3.01 -0.26 -9.16
C HIS A 267 -2.74 -1.15 -7.96
N ASP A 268 -2.41 -2.41 -8.21
CA ASP A 268 -2.16 -3.40 -7.18
C ASP A 268 -0.66 -3.53 -6.85
N SER A 269 -0.37 -4.10 -5.68
CA SER A 269 0.94 -4.59 -5.23
C SER A 269 2.11 -3.61 -5.40
N PHE A 270 2.94 -3.79 -6.40
CA PHE A 270 4.25 -3.11 -6.54
C PHE A 270 4.16 -1.61 -6.77
N TYR A 271 3.11 -1.11 -7.43
CA TYR A 271 2.87 0.33 -7.52
C TYR A 271 2.78 0.95 -6.12
N THR A 272 1.99 0.33 -5.23
CA THR A 272 1.82 0.77 -3.84
C THR A 272 3.14 0.64 -3.05
N SER A 273 3.91 -0.43 -3.28
CA SER A 273 5.22 -0.62 -2.66
C SER A 273 6.22 0.48 -3.03
N MET A 274 6.24 0.92 -4.28
CA MET A 274 7.14 1.97 -4.77
C MET A 274 6.84 3.36 -4.21
N ILE A 275 5.65 3.60 -3.65
CA ILE A 275 5.32 4.88 -2.98
C ILE A 275 6.21 5.17 -1.77
N LEU A 276 6.84 4.15 -1.20
CA LEU A 276 7.70 4.27 -0.02
C LEU A 276 9.16 4.69 -0.35
N ILE A 277 9.52 4.80 -1.62
CA ILE A 277 10.89 5.08 -2.07
C ILE A 277 11.47 6.33 -1.41
N ASP A 278 10.76 7.44 -1.44
CA ASP A 278 11.27 8.71 -0.91
C ASP A 278 11.23 8.76 0.63
N ILE A 279 10.33 8.01 1.27
CA ILE A 279 10.30 7.88 2.74
C ILE A 279 11.55 7.15 3.22
N VAL A 280 11.84 5.97 2.64
CA VAL A 280 13.03 5.19 2.95
C VAL A 280 14.30 5.94 2.56
N GLY A 281 14.28 6.65 1.44
CA GLY A 281 15.35 7.51 1.00
C GLY A 281 15.57 8.76 1.86
N GLY A 282 14.68 9.06 2.81
CA GLY A 282 14.82 10.20 3.71
C GLY A 282 14.63 11.58 3.05
N TYR A 283 13.89 11.64 1.94
CA TYR A 283 13.53 12.89 1.25
C TYR A 283 12.04 12.89 0.91
N GLU A 284 11.55 13.97 0.36
CA GLU A 284 10.16 14.06 -0.15
C GLU A 284 10.18 14.47 -1.61
N LEU A 285 9.56 13.67 -2.47
CA LEU A 285 9.21 14.11 -3.81
C LEU A 285 8.10 15.17 -3.69
N PRO A 286 8.32 16.42 -4.16
CA PRO A 286 7.32 17.48 -4.07
C PRO A 286 5.95 17.04 -4.58
N PRO A 287 4.85 17.32 -3.86
CA PRO A 287 3.50 16.89 -4.24
C PRO A 287 3.09 17.29 -5.67
N ALA A 288 3.55 18.45 -6.14
CA ALA A 288 3.27 18.90 -7.51
C ALA A 288 3.95 18.00 -8.57
N LEU A 289 5.16 17.52 -8.30
CA LEU A 289 5.86 16.58 -9.18
C LEU A 289 5.27 15.17 -9.08
N PHE A 290 4.86 14.77 -7.87
CA PHE A 290 4.15 13.50 -7.70
C PHE A 290 2.83 13.46 -8.48
N ALA A 291 2.11 14.59 -8.55
CA ALA A 291 0.86 14.73 -9.30
C ALA A 291 1.06 14.94 -10.82
N ASP A 292 2.31 15.04 -11.30
CA ASP A 292 2.60 15.22 -12.73
C ASP A 292 2.18 13.98 -13.54
N PRO A 293 1.41 14.13 -14.62
CA PRO A 293 0.93 12.99 -15.40
C PRO A 293 2.04 12.13 -16.01
N LEU A 294 3.19 12.74 -16.34
CA LEU A 294 4.32 12.00 -16.91
C LEU A 294 5.05 11.19 -15.83
N PHE A 295 5.18 11.75 -14.62
CA PHE A 295 5.68 11.01 -13.47
C PHE A 295 4.75 9.84 -13.12
N HIS A 296 3.44 10.09 -13.07
CA HIS A 296 2.45 9.05 -12.80
C HIS A 296 2.53 7.93 -13.84
N ARG A 297 2.71 8.26 -15.13
CA ARG A 297 2.94 7.28 -16.20
C ARG A 297 4.19 6.44 -15.91
N ALA A 298 5.32 7.07 -15.57
CA ALA A 298 6.56 6.34 -15.27
C ALA A 298 6.37 5.36 -14.11
N LEU A 299 5.74 5.81 -13.02
CA LEU A 299 5.52 4.98 -11.84
C LEU A 299 4.55 3.83 -12.12
N THR A 300 3.47 4.07 -12.87
CA THR A 300 2.53 3.02 -13.30
C THR A 300 3.22 2.00 -14.20
N GLN A 301 4.06 2.44 -15.14
CA GLN A 301 4.84 1.53 -15.99
C GLN A 301 5.78 0.66 -15.15
N ALA A 302 6.50 1.24 -14.19
CA ALA A 302 7.37 0.48 -13.29
C ALA A 302 6.57 -0.53 -12.44
N GLY A 303 5.48 -0.09 -11.81
CA GLY A 303 4.62 -0.97 -11.01
C GLY A 303 4.01 -2.10 -11.83
N THR A 304 3.53 -1.80 -13.05
CA THR A 304 2.97 -2.81 -13.97
C THR A 304 4.03 -3.82 -14.38
N ALA A 305 5.23 -3.38 -14.76
CA ALA A 305 6.30 -4.31 -15.12
C ALA A 305 6.65 -5.25 -13.95
N ALA A 306 6.76 -4.72 -12.72
CA ALA A 306 7.05 -5.52 -11.53
C ALA A 306 5.94 -6.53 -11.23
N VAL A 307 4.66 -6.17 -11.40
CA VAL A 307 3.54 -7.08 -11.15
C VAL A 307 3.40 -8.14 -12.23
N LEU A 308 3.80 -7.85 -13.48
CA LEU A 308 3.84 -8.88 -14.52
C LEU A 308 4.92 -9.93 -14.26
N VAL A 309 6.03 -9.57 -13.61
CA VAL A 309 7.01 -10.56 -13.12
C VAL A 309 6.37 -11.49 -12.08
N ASN A 310 5.51 -10.96 -11.22
CA ASN A 310 4.76 -11.77 -10.26
C ASN A 310 3.81 -12.73 -10.96
N ASP A 311 3.01 -12.26 -11.90
CA ASP A 311 2.08 -13.10 -12.68
C ASP A 311 2.84 -14.21 -13.45
N LEU A 312 4.00 -13.89 -14.05
CA LEU A 312 4.85 -14.88 -14.71
C LEU A 312 5.38 -15.95 -13.74
N ALA A 313 5.84 -15.51 -12.56
CA ALA A 313 6.43 -16.43 -11.57
C ALA A 313 5.37 -17.32 -10.89
N SER A 314 4.12 -16.85 -10.75
CA SER A 314 3.04 -17.55 -10.05
C SER A 314 2.12 -18.35 -10.96
N ALA A 315 2.18 -18.17 -12.30
CA ALA A 315 1.23 -18.76 -13.24
C ALA A 315 1.04 -20.27 -13.08
N ALA A 316 2.12 -21.03 -12.88
CA ALA A 316 2.05 -22.48 -12.71
C ALA A 316 1.35 -22.91 -11.40
N LYS A 317 1.54 -22.16 -10.31
CA LYS A 317 0.85 -22.38 -9.04
C LYS A 317 -0.63 -21.99 -9.17
N GLU A 318 -0.90 -20.81 -9.66
CA GLU A 318 -2.25 -20.23 -9.74
C GLU A 318 -3.15 -20.95 -10.77
N ALA A 319 -2.57 -21.64 -11.75
CA ALA A 319 -3.34 -22.47 -12.68
C ALA A 319 -4.24 -23.50 -11.99
N ASN A 320 -3.86 -23.93 -10.76
CA ASN A 320 -4.64 -24.89 -9.99
C ASN A 320 -5.49 -24.23 -8.87
N ASP A 321 -5.09 -23.05 -8.40
CA ASP A 321 -5.66 -22.40 -7.23
C ASP A 321 -6.64 -21.29 -7.60
N ASP A 322 -6.25 -20.35 -8.48
CA ASP A 322 -7.04 -19.19 -8.87
C ASP A 322 -6.73 -18.70 -10.31
N PRO A 323 -7.19 -19.43 -11.32
CA PRO A 323 -6.84 -19.13 -12.72
C PRO A 323 -7.39 -17.79 -13.23
N ASP A 324 -8.33 -17.16 -12.54
CA ASP A 324 -8.98 -15.91 -12.94
C ASP A 324 -8.24 -14.65 -12.46
N CYS A 325 -7.15 -14.81 -11.71
CA CYS A 325 -6.37 -13.70 -11.13
C CYS A 325 -4.92 -13.66 -11.61
N ASN A 326 -4.62 -14.11 -12.83
CA ASN A 326 -3.29 -14.09 -13.43
C ASN A 326 -3.36 -13.77 -14.93
N LEU A 327 -2.59 -12.79 -15.39
CA LEU A 327 -2.66 -12.34 -16.79
C LEU A 327 -2.29 -13.45 -17.79
N VAL A 328 -1.32 -14.29 -17.46
CA VAL A 328 -0.89 -15.40 -18.33
C VAL A 328 -2.03 -16.38 -18.54
N LEU A 329 -2.71 -16.74 -17.45
CA LEU A 329 -3.83 -17.71 -17.47
C LEU A 329 -5.05 -17.12 -18.21
N LEU A 330 -5.36 -15.87 -17.97
CA LEU A 330 -6.45 -15.17 -18.66
C LEU A 330 -6.20 -15.06 -20.16
N LEU A 331 -4.99 -14.73 -20.60
CA LEU A 331 -4.64 -14.67 -22.01
C LEU A 331 -4.70 -16.04 -22.68
N ALA A 332 -4.19 -17.08 -22.01
CA ALA A 332 -4.28 -18.46 -22.52
C ALA A 332 -5.76 -18.87 -22.72
N ALA A 333 -6.62 -18.59 -21.75
CA ALA A 333 -8.04 -18.90 -21.83
C ALA A 333 -8.78 -18.07 -22.90
N GLU A 334 -8.54 -16.75 -22.95
CA GLU A 334 -9.21 -15.82 -23.88
C GLU A 334 -8.87 -16.14 -25.34
N ARG A 335 -7.63 -16.57 -25.62
CA ARG A 335 -7.13 -16.83 -26.98
C ARG A 335 -7.18 -18.30 -27.38
N GLY A 336 -7.44 -19.20 -26.45
CA GLY A 336 -7.34 -20.64 -26.68
C GLY A 336 -5.91 -21.07 -27.03
N SER A 337 -4.90 -20.36 -26.50
CA SER A 337 -3.48 -20.63 -26.69
C SER A 337 -2.95 -21.54 -25.57
N THR A 338 -1.74 -22.07 -25.78
CA THR A 338 -1.02 -22.78 -24.73
C THR A 338 -0.53 -21.82 -23.65
N LEU A 339 -0.21 -22.34 -22.46
CA LEU A 339 0.37 -21.55 -21.38
C LEU A 339 1.71 -20.93 -21.83
N ASP A 340 2.54 -21.69 -22.57
CA ASP A 340 3.82 -21.21 -23.08
C ASP A 340 3.65 -20.02 -24.05
N GLU A 341 2.68 -20.10 -24.97
CA GLU A 341 2.39 -18.99 -25.91
C GLU A 341 1.90 -17.75 -25.17
N ALA A 342 1.03 -17.90 -24.18
CA ALA A 342 0.56 -16.79 -23.33
C ALA A 342 1.69 -16.21 -22.48
N THR A 343 2.58 -17.05 -21.96
CA THR A 343 3.78 -16.62 -21.21
C THR A 343 4.67 -15.74 -22.08
N GLU A 344 4.98 -16.18 -23.31
CA GLU A 344 5.79 -15.38 -24.26
C GLU A 344 5.13 -14.03 -24.59
N GLU A 345 3.81 -13.97 -24.65
CA GLU A 345 3.10 -12.72 -24.87
C GLU A 345 3.21 -11.77 -23.66
N VAL A 346 3.09 -12.28 -22.43
CA VAL A 346 3.27 -11.47 -21.22
C VAL A 346 4.74 -11.02 -21.08
N VAL A 347 5.72 -11.85 -21.44
CA VAL A 347 7.14 -11.45 -21.52
C VAL A 347 7.34 -10.30 -22.50
N ALA A 348 6.74 -10.38 -23.70
CA ALA A 348 6.82 -9.30 -24.68
C ALA A 348 6.20 -8.00 -24.14
N LEU A 349 5.00 -8.09 -23.54
CA LEU A 349 4.33 -6.95 -22.91
C LEU A 349 5.18 -6.33 -21.79
N HIS A 350 5.76 -7.14 -20.90
CA HIS A 350 6.66 -6.67 -19.85
C HIS A 350 7.84 -5.90 -20.46
N ASN A 351 8.49 -6.45 -21.47
CA ASN A 351 9.66 -5.85 -22.10
C ASN A 351 9.32 -4.51 -22.79
N ASP A 352 8.16 -4.40 -23.42
CA ASP A 352 7.65 -3.16 -24.00
C ASP A 352 7.36 -2.10 -22.92
N ILE A 353 6.77 -2.49 -21.80
CA ILE A 353 6.50 -1.59 -20.67
C ILE A 353 7.81 -1.07 -20.05
N ILE A 354 8.81 -1.92 -19.87
CA ILE A 354 10.15 -1.51 -19.39
C ILE A 354 10.79 -0.49 -20.34
N GLN A 355 10.71 -0.70 -21.66
CA GLN A 355 11.21 0.27 -22.64
C GLN A 355 10.44 1.59 -22.54
N GLY A 356 9.11 1.53 -22.39
CA GLY A 356 8.26 2.69 -22.16
C GLY A 356 8.63 3.47 -20.90
N PHE A 357 8.90 2.76 -19.80
CA PHE A 357 9.38 3.36 -18.54
C PHE A 357 10.70 4.12 -18.75
N GLU A 358 11.69 3.52 -19.41
CA GLU A 358 12.99 4.17 -19.66
C GLU A 358 12.84 5.40 -20.58
N GLN A 359 11.95 5.36 -21.58
CA GLN A 359 11.65 6.51 -22.42
C GLN A 359 11.01 7.65 -21.60
N THR A 360 10.03 7.31 -20.76
CA THR A 360 9.34 8.29 -19.89
C THR A 360 10.31 8.88 -18.87
N ARG A 361 11.16 8.05 -18.24
CA ARG A 361 12.22 8.48 -17.34
C ARG A 361 13.21 9.43 -18.03
N THR A 362 13.60 9.13 -19.26
CA THR A 362 14.49 9.98 -20.05
C THR A 362 13.85 11.34 -20.37
N ALA A 363 12.56 11.37 -20.68
CA ALA A 363 11.84 12.62 -20.88
C ALA A 363 11.78 13.47 -19.58
N LEU A 364 11.58 12.81 -18.44
CA LEU A 364 11.60 13.47 -17.12
C LEU A 364 13.00 13.94 -16.69
N ALA A 365 14.07 13.48 -17.29
CA ALA A 365 15.42 13.94 -17.00
C ALA A 365 15.64 15.45 -17.29
N ALA A 366 14.79 16.06 -18.11
CA ALA A 366 14.80 17.51 -18.36
C ALA A 366 14.23 18.34 -17.19
N VAL A 367 13.53 17.72 -16.24
CA VAL A 367 13.00 18.41 -15.06
C VAL A 367 14.12 18.59 -14.03
N PRO A 368 14.45 19.84 -13.63
CA PRO A 368 15.59 20.12 -12.73
C PRO A 368 15.19 19.87 -11.26
N SER A 369 14.87 18.63 -10.91
CA SER A 369 14.59 18.20 -9.55
C SER A 369 15.42 16.97 -9.20
N PRO A 370 16.38 17.08 -8.30
CA PRO A 370 17.17 15.95 -7.79
C PRO A 370 16.29 14.88 -7.15
N GLU A 371 15.24 15.28 -6.44
CA GLU A 371 14.31 14.37 -5.77
C GLU A 371 13.55 13.52 -6.78
N LEU A 372 13.10 14.13 -7.90
CA LEU A 372 12.44 13.41 -8.99
C LEU A 372 13.38 12.39 -9.62
N GLN A 373 14.61 12.80 -9.94
CA GLN A 373 15.59 11.90 -10.56
C GLN A 373 15.93 10.74 -9.61
N ARG A 374 16.08 11.03 -8.31
CA ARG A 374 16.34 10.02 -7.29
C ARG A 374 15.18 9.05 -7.16
N PHE A 375 13.94 9.52 -7.14
CA PHE A 375 12.74 8.68 -7.07
C PHE A 375 12.64 7.74 -8.29
N LEU A 376 12.86 8.26 -9.50
CA LEU A 376 12.81 7.46 -10.73
C LEU A 376 13.90 6.39 -10.78
N LEU A 377 15.09 6.69 -10.24
CA LEU A 377 16.16 5.70 -10.08
C LEU A 377 15.84 4.67 -9.00
N GLY A 378 15.15 5.08 -7.93
CA GLY A 378 14.60 4.17 -6.92
C GLY A 378 13.55 3.21 -7.50
N ALA A 379 12.61 3.73 -8.31
CA ALA A 379 11.65 2.88 -9.03
C ALA A 379 12.35 1.88 -9.97
N ARG A 380 13.43 2.32 -10.60
CA ARG A 380 14.27 1.44 -11.43
C ARG A 380 15.00 0.37 -10.61
N ALA A 381 15.46 0.71 -9.40
CA ALA A 381 16.05 -0.26 -8.46
C ALA A 381 15.02 -1.30 -8.01
N TRP A 382 13.78 -0.90 -7.78
CA TRP A 382 12.66 -1.82 -7.51
C TRP A 382 12.48 -2.86 -8.61
N LEU A 383 12.55 -2.46 -9.88
CA LEU A 383 12.43 -3.40 -11.02
C LEU A 383 13.51 -4.50 -10.96
N GLY A 384 14.77 -4.10 -10.79
CA GLY A 384 15.88 -5.05 -10.68
C GLY A 384 15.83 -5.90 -9.41
N GLY A 385 15.47 -5.27 -8.30
CA GLY A 385 15.38 -5.93 -6.99
C GLY A 385 14.23 -6.93 -6.90
N SER A 386 13.05 -6.60 -7.44
CA SER A 386 11.91 -7.51 -7.42
C SER A 386 12.16 -8.76 -8.27
N LEU A 387 12.75 -8.63 -9.46
CA LEU A 387 13.11 -9.80 -10.28
C LEU A 387 14.14 -10.69 -9.56
N GLU A 388 15.17 -10.09 -8.96
CA GLU A 388 16.18 -10.82 -8.19
C GLU A 388 15.57 -11.56 -6.99
N TRP A 389 14.58 -10.96 -6.35
CA TRP A 389 13.86 -11.59 -5.24
C TRP A 389 12.98 -12.75 -5.70
N HIS A 390 12.21 -12.60 -6.79
CA HIS A 390 11.36 -13.66 -7.35
C HIS A 390 12.20 -14.90 -7.73
N ASP A 391 13.37 -14.70 -8.35
CA ASP A 391 14.28 -15.78 -8.71
C ASP A 391 14.80 -16.57 -7.49
N SER A 392 14.87 -15.93 -6.32
CA SER A 392 15.45 -16.53 -5.10
C SER A 392 14.42 -16.97 -4.07
N SER A 393 13.19 -16.41 -4.10
CA SER A 393 12.16 -16.65 -3.10
C SER A 393 11.60 -18.07 -3.17
N SER A 394 11.37 -18.67 -1.98
CA SER A 394 10.70 -19.96 -1.86
C SER A 394 9.18 -19.87 -2.12
N ARG A 395 8.60 -18.66 -2.15
CA ARG A 395 7.14 -18.45 -2.36
C ARG A 395 6.67 -18.93 -3.73
N TYR A 396 7.55 -18.95 -4.73
CA TYR A 396 7.26 -19.28 -6.13
C TYR A 396 7.92 -20.58 -6.61
N LYS A 397 8.45 -21.41 -5.67
CA LYS A 397 9.12 -22.69 -5.99
C LYS A 397 8.31 -23.87 -5.52
#